data_e636a7ba3317454afa2e3c6718ce0dff
#
_entry.id   e636a7ba3317454afa2e3c6718ce0dff
#
_cell.length_a   1.000
_cell.length_b   1.000
_cell.length_c   1.000
_cell.angle_alpha   90.00
_cell.angle_beta   90.00
_cell.angle_gamma   90.00
#
_symmetry.space_group_name_H-M   'P 1'
#
loop_
_entity.id
_entity.type
_entity.pdbx_description
1 polymer ?
#
loop_
_entity_poly.entity_id
_entity_poly.type
_entity_poly.pdbx_seq_one_letter_code
_entity_poly.pdbx_strand_id
1 'polypeptide(L)'
;LSVLKVRCYHPTHSHADHIGGLEEVALMNRYTPNTGKPDMIILRDYQDLLWSKSLAGGCESCEVEQGRPLQLNDFFNILRPQNIEIDGRKFWSYKHGPIELVIMRTRHFPDTAISVDESQWCSGALINRRVWISGDTMFDADYPIRFSKMAEVMFHDTQLFYGGVHASYQELNTLP
;
A
#
# COMPACT_ATOMS: atom_id res chain seq x y z
N LEU A 1 -12.59 14.72 7.16
CA LEU A 1 -12.99 13.39 7.66
C LEU A 1 -12.17 13.10 8.93
N SER A 2 -12.81 12.67 10.03
CA SER A 2 -12.07 12.21 11.21
C SER A 2 -11.43 10.86 10.92
N VAL A 3 -10.16 10.68 11.30
CA VAL A 3 -9.44 9.40 11.18
C VAL A 3 -10.19 8.23 11.85
N LEU A 4 -11.00 8.52 12.87
CA LEU A 4 -11.82 7.51 13.57
C LEU A 4 -12.97 6.95 12.72
N LYS A 5 -13.35 7.61 11.62
CA LYS A 5 -14.40 7.14 10.70
C LYS A 5 -13.89 6.20 9.62
N VAL A 6 -12.60 6.22 9.34
CA VAL A 6 -11.98 5.29 8.39
C VAL A 6 -11.63 4.01 9.15
N ARG A 7 -12.18 2.89 8.72
CA ARG A 7 -12.06 1.63 9.46
C ARG A 7 -11.21 0.57 8.78
N CYS A 8 -10.74 0.83 7.54
CA CYS A 8 -9.86 -0.09 6.82
C CYS A 8 -8.80 0.70 6.06
N TYR A 9 -7.56 0.26 6.14
CA TYR A 9 -6.40 0.89 5.54
C TYR A 9 -5.62 -0.12 4.70
N HIS A 10 -5.09 0.33 3.57
CA HIS A 10 -4.11 -0.39 2.78
C HIS A 10 -2.94 0.57 2.47
N PRO A 11 -1.85 0.52 3.25
CA PRO A 11 -0.67 1.35 2.98
C PRO A 11 0.10 0.77 1.78
N THR A 12 0.44 1.61 0.82
CA THR A 12 1.12 1.21 -0.41
C THR A 12 2.63 1.06 -0.21
N HIS A 13 3.26 2.01 0.48
CA HIS A 13 4.70 2.02 0.81
C HIS A 13 5.00 3.00 1.95
N SER A 14 6.27 3.10 2.38
CA SER A 14 6.68 3.79 3.61
C SER A 14 7.16 5.23 3.44
N HIS A 15 6.88 5.90 2.32
CA HIS A 15 7.15 7.33 2.22
C HIS A 15 6.16 8.14 3.08
N ALA A 16 6.63 9.26 3.63
CA ALA A 16 5.90 10.02 4.64
C ALA A 16 4.57 10.61 4.12
N ASP A 17 4.50 10.97 2.87
CA ASP A 17 3.29 11.45 2.20
C ASP A 17 2.23 10.37 2.00
N HIS A 18 2.61 9.08 2.11
CA HIS A 18 1.68 7.95 2.03
C HIS A 18 1.30 7.37 3.39
N ILE A 19 2.19 7.41 4.38
CA ILE A 19 1.96 6.82 5.70
C ILE A 19 2.00 7.82 6.85
N GLY A 20 2.26 9.10 6.61
CA GLY A 20 2.47 10.11 7.66
C GLY A 20 1.31 10.25 8.66
N GLY A 21 0.09 9.87 8.27
CA GLY A 21 -1.07 9.84 9.17
C GLY A 21 -1.30 8.52 9.91
N LEU A 22 -0.55 7.44 9.63
CA LEU A 22 -0.83 6.13 10.23
C LEU A 22 -0.51 6.05 11.73
N GLU A 23 0.48 6.80 12.21
CA GLU A 23 0.77 6.91 13.64
C GLU A 23 -0.42 7.56 14.37
N GLU A 24 -0.96 8.66 13.84
CA GLU A 24 -2.17 9.29 14.39
C GLU A 24 -3.36 8.33 14.39
N VAL A 25 -3.57 7.59 13.28
CA VAL A 25 -4.61 6.56 13.19
C VAL A 25 -4.44 5.50 14.28
N ALA A 26 -3.22 4.99 14.47
CA ALA A 26 -2.91 3.99 15.47
C ALA A 26 -3.23 4.48 16.90
N LEU A 27 -2.68 5.63 17.27
CA LEU A 27 -2.82 6.20 18.60
C LEU A 27 -4.25 6.65 18.89
N MET A 28 -4.90 7.36 17.96
CA MET A 28 -6.28 7.84 18.14
C MET A 28 -7.27 6.68 18.29
N ASN A 29 -7.14 5.60 17.51
CA ASN A 29 -8.03 4.45 17.66
C ASN A 29 -7.75 3.64 18.93
N ARG A 30 -6.50 3.60 19.41
CA ARG A 30 -6.16 2.87 20.63
C ARG A 30 -6.66 3.60 21.89
N TYR A 31 -6.50 4.92 21.95
CA TYR A 31 -6.76 5.70 23.16
C TYR A 31 -8.11 6.42 23.19
N THR A 32 -8.88 6.40 22.10
CA THR A 32 -10.24 6.91 22.10
C THR A 32 -11.22 5.82 22.55
N PRO A 33 -12.01 6.03 23.62
CA PRO A 33 -12.96 5.04 24.10
C PRO A 33 -13.95 4.60 23.01
N ASN A 34 -14.26 3.30 22.98
CA ASN A 34 -15.27 2.67 22.11
C ASN A 34 -15.00 2.73 20.59
N THR A 35 -13.78 3.00 20.15
CA THR A 35 -13.45 3.02 18.73
C THR A 35 -13.05 1.65 18.19
N GLY A 36 -12.32 0.86 18.97
CA GLY A 36 -11.73 -0.42 18.57
C GLY A 36 -10.63 -0.28 17.50
N LYS A 37 -9.95 -1.36 17.19
CA LYS A 37 -8.89 -1.38 16.19
C LYS A 37 -9.47 -1.25 14.79
N PRO A 38 -8.91 -0.40 13.91
CA PRO A 38 -9.22 -0.45 12.49
C PRO A 38 -8.53 -1.66 11.82
N ASP A 39 -9.04 -2.03 10.67
CA ASP A 39 -8.47 -3.10 9.85
C ASP A 39 -7.30 -2.58 9.01
N MET A 40 -6.30 -3.43 8.78
CA MET A 40 -5.20 -3.13 7.88
C MET A 40 -4.97 -4.31 6.92
N ILE A 41 -5.19 -4.08 5.65
CA ILE A 41 -4.88 -5.03 4.57
C ILE A 41 -3.40 -4.85 4.22
N ILE A 42 -2.57 -5.82 4.58
CA ILE A 42 -1.12 -5.71 4.40
C ILE A 42 -0.48 -7.09 4.18
N LEU A 43 0.50 -7.16 3.27
CA LEU A 43 1.30 -8.36 3.07
C LEU A 43 2.36 -8.50 4.18
N ARG A 44 2.75 -9.75 4.45
CA ARG A 44 3.73 -10.03 5.52
C ARG A 44 5.05 -9.31 5.28
N ASP A 45 5.56 -9.39 4.06
CA ASP A 45 6.87 -8.81 3.71
C ASP A 45 6.91 -7.29 3.92
N TYR A 46 5.80 -6.61 3.73
CA TYR A 46 5.71 -5.18 3.97
C TYR A 46 5.39 -4.84 5.43
N GLN A 47 4.67 -5.67 6.15
CA GLN A 47 4.33 -5.42 7.56
C GLN A 47 5.56 -5.17 8.42
N ASP A 48 6.56 -6.06 8.31
CA ASP A 48 7.76 -5.99 9.13
C ASP A 48 8.57 -4.73 8.80
N LEU A 49 8.62 -4.35 7.54
CA LEU A 49 9.24 -3.11 7.08
C LEU A 49 8.51 -1.88 7.62
N LEU A 50 7.18 -1.80 7.42
CA LEU A 50 6.34 -0.70 7.88
C LEU A 50 6.47 -0.51 9.39
N TRP A 51 6.43 -1.60 10.17
CA TRP A 51 6.58 -1.50 11.61
C TRP A 51 7.98 -1.05 12.00
N SER A 52 9.01 -1.84 11.66
CA SER A 52 10.37 -1.66 12.16
C SER A 52 11.08 -0.40 11.65
N LYS A 53 10.71 0.09 10.45
CA LYS A 53 11.38 1.23 9.81
C LYS A 53 10.58 2.53 9.87
N SER A 54 9.29 2.47 10.24
CA SER A 54 8.44 3.65 10.21
C SER A 54 7.66 3.86 11.50
N LEU A 55 6.81 2.94 11.93
CA LEU A 55 5.85 3.19 13.02
C LEU A 55 6.37 2.87 14.42
N ALA A 56 7.32 1.94 14.57
CA ALA A 56 7.80 1.52 15.88
C ALA A 56 8.38 2.68 16.70
N GLY A 57 9.07 3.64 16.05
CA GLY A 57 9.65 4.79 16.73
C GLY A 57 8.66 5.61 17.55
N GLY A 58 7.42 5.75 17.06
CA GLY A 58 6.36 6.51 17.76
C GLY A 58 5.37 5.63 18.54
N CYS A 59 5.24 4.35 18.20
CA CYS A 59 4.17 3.50 18.72
C CYS A 59 4.64 2.40 19.69
N GLU A 60 5.86 1.86 19.53
CA GLU A 60 6.30 0.64 20.22
C GLU A 60 6.32 0.78 21.75
N SER A 61 6.71 1.92 22.26
CA SER A 61 6.94 2.17 23.70
C SER A 61 5.78 2.85 24.40
N CYS A 62 4.60 2.96 23.78
CA CYS A 62 3.48 3.72 24.32
C CYS A 62 2.84 3.10 25.59
N GLU A 63 3.01 1.80 25.84
CA GLU A 63 2.42 1.11 27.00
C GLU A 63 3.33 0.02 27.57
N VAL A 64 3.39 -0.03 28.90
CA VAL A 64 4.12 -1.07 29.64
C VAL A 64 3.17 -2.10 30.26
N GLU A 65 1.86 -1.83 30.30
CA GLU A 65 0.87 -2.65 31.01
C GLU A 65 0.79 -4.10 30.48
N GLN A 66 1.19 -4.34 29.24
CA GLN A 66 1.17 -5.69 28.66
C GLN A 66 2.48 -6.47 28.91
N GLY A 67 3.45 -5.92 29.64
CA GLY A 67 4.73 -6.57 29.93
C GLY A 67 5.65 -6.74 28.73
N ARG A 68 5.33 -6.12 27.58
CA ARG A 68 6.13 -6.09 26.35
C ARG A 68 5.88 -4.80 25.57
N PRO A 69 6.82 -4.41 24.68
CA PRO A 69 6.56 -3.34 23.73
C PRO A 69 5.36 -3.67 22.82
N LEU A 70 4.61 -2.64 22.44
CA LEU A 70 3.48 -2.79 21.52
C LEU A 70 3.99 -3.16 20.12
N GLN A 71 3.14 -3.84 19.37
CA GLN A 71 3.39 -4.29 18.00
C GLN A 71 2.27 -3.77 17.08
N LEU A 72 2.45 -3.84 15.77
CA LEU A 72 1.46 -3.38 14.79
C LEU A 72 0.06 -3.97 15.04
N ASN A 73 -0.03 -5.22 15.43
CA ASN A 73 -1.28 -5.92 15.72
C ASN A 73 -1.95 -5.48 17.05
N ASP A 74 -1.28 -4.66 17.86
CA ASP A 74 -1.91 -4.03 19.02
C ASP A 74 -2.76 -2.82 18.61
N PHE A 75 -2.47 -2.23 17.45
CA PHE A 75 -3.14 -1.06 16.88
C PHE A 75 -4.13 -1.39 15.77
N PHE A 76 -3.87 -2.44 14.99
CA PHE A 76 -4.66 -2.81 13.82
C PHE A 76 -5.06 -4.28 13.83
N ASN A 77 -6.24 -4.59 13.29
CA ASN A 77 -6.59 -5.96 12.90
C ASN A 77 -5.92 -6.26 11.56
N ILE A 78 -4.96 -7.18 11.56
CA ILE A 78 -4.17 -7.47 10.36
C ILE A 78 -4.93 -8.44 9.45
N LEU A 79 -5.24 -7.98 8.25
CA LEU A 79 -5.93 -8.74 7.21
C LEU A 79 -4.94 -9.16 6.12
N ARG A 80 -4.91 -10.45 5.78
CA ARG A 80 -3.91 -11.04 4.88
C ARG A 80 -4.48 -11.31 3.50
N PRO A 81 -3.99 -10.60 2.47
CA PRO A 81 -4.30 -10.95 1.08
C PRO A 81 -3.79 -12.35 0.72
N GLN A 82 -4.54 -13.02 -0.15
CA GLN A 82 -4.22 -14.33 -0.66
C GLN A 82 -3.57 -14.24 -2.04
N ASN A 83 -2.67 -15.16 -2.35
CA ASN A 83 -2.07 -15.26 -3.68
C ASN A 83 -3.14 -15.62 -4.71
N ILE A 84 -3.12 -14.91 -5.82
CA ILE A 84 -3.92 -15.20 -7.02
C ILE A 84 -3.05 -15.14 -8.26
N GLU A 85 -3.52 -15.66 -9.37
CA GLU A 85 -2.88 -15.58 -10.67
C GLU A 85 -3.83 -14.94 -11.68
N ILE A 86 -3.33 -13.98 -12.46
CA ILE A 86 -4.02 -13.35 -13.59
C ILE A 86 -3.08 -13.38 -14.79
N ASP A 87 -3.50 -14.04 -15.86
CA ASP A 87 -2.73 -14.18 -17.10
C ASP A 87 -1.26 -14.64 -16.87
N GLY A 88 -1.08 -15.67 -16.02
CA GLY A 88 0.23 -16.26 -15.73
C GLY A 88 1.13 -15.43 -14.79
N ARG A 89 0.64 -14.33 -14.24
CA ARG A 89 1.38 -13.47 -13.29
C ARG A 89 0.75 -13.50 -11.89
N LYS A 90 1.59 -13.53 -10.86
CA LYS A 90 1.16 -13.59 -9.45
C LYS A 90 0.79 -12.20 -8.93
N PHE A 91 -0.32 -12.16 -8.21
CA PHE A 91 -0.85 -11.00 -7.49
C PHE A 91 -1.35 -11.44 -6.12
N TRP A 92 -1.87 -10.50 -5.35
CA TRP A 92 -2.56 -10.79 -4.10
C TRP A 92 -3.96 -10.19 -4.15
N SER A 93 -4.93 -10.89 -3.59
CA SER A 93 -6.31 -10.39 -3.50
C SER A 93 -6.83 -10.44 -2.08
N TYR A 94 -7.64 -9.45 -1.74
CA TYR A 94 -8.41 -9.41 -0.50
C TYR A 94 -9.78 -8.82 -0.76
N LYS A 95 -10.81 -9.45 -0.18
CA LYS A 95 -12.18 -8.92 -0.22
C LYS A 95 -12.58 -8.41 1.17
N HIS A 96 -12.85 -7.12 1.26
CA HIS A 96 -13.32 -6.46 2.48
C HIS A 96 -14.74 -5.91 2.27
N GLY A 97 -15.75 -6.61 2.80
CA GLY A 97 -17.13 -6.28 2.50
C GLY A 97 -17.43 -6.31 0.99
N PRO A 98 -17.94 -5.22 0.40
CA PRO A 98 -18.20 -5.12 -1.04
C PRO A 98 -16.97 -4.79 -1.88
N ILE A 99 -15.83 -4.53 -1.27
CA ILE A 99 -14.60 -4.07 -1.96
C ILE A 99 -13.66 -5.26 -2.16
N GLU A 100 -13.31 -5.54 -3.41
CA GLU A 100 -12.23 -6.45 -3.80
C GLU A 100 -10.99 -5.62 -4.16
N LEU A 101 -9.85 -5.94 -3.53
CA LEU A 101 -8.54 -5.39 -3.89
C LEU A 101 -7.71 -6.48 -4.57
N VAL A 102 -7.15 -6.19 -5.73
CA VAL A 102 -6.04 -6.94 -6.31
C VAL A 102 -4.80 -6.08 -6.18
N ILE A 103 -3.83 -6.55 -5.42
CA ILE A 103 -2.61 -5.82 -5.06
C ILE A 103 -1.46 -6.32 -5.92
N MET A 104 -0.65 -5.40 -6.43
CA MET A 104 0.54 -5.71 -7.22
C MET A 104 1.75 -4.94 -6.70
N ARG A 105 2.92 -5.59 -6.72
CA ARG A 105 4.19 -4.90 -6.47
C ARG A 105 4.52 -3.95 -7.63
N THR A 106 4.93 -2.73 -7.30
CA THR A 106 5.43 -1.75 -8.26
C THR A 106 6.90 -1.43 -7.99
N ARG A 107 7.61 -1.00 -9.01
CA ARG A 107 9.01 -0.60 -8.92
C ARG A 107 9.08 0.90 -8.71
N HIS A 108 9.60 1.33 -7.56
CA HIS A 108 9.63 2.75 -7.22
C HIS A 108 11.03 3.22 -6.82
N PHE A 109 11.59 2.75 -5.72
CA PHE A 109 12.83 3.24 -5.13
C PHE A 109 13.80 2.09 -4.79
N PRO A 110 15.12 2.22 -5.01
CA PRO A 110 15.85 3.35 -5.61
C PRO A 110 15.67 3.43 -7.15
N ASP A 111 16.05 4.55 -7.74
CA ASP A 111 16.00 4.80 -9.19
C ASP A 111 16.86 3.82 -10.02
N THR A 112 17.85 3.21 -9.39
CA THR A 112 18.72 2.19 -9.97
C THR A 112 18.11 0.78 -10.02
N ALA A 113 16.95 0.57 -9.37
CA ALA A 113 16.28 -0.74 -9.36
C ALA A 113 15.79 -1.10 -10.77
N ILE A 114 16.19 -2.27 -11.28
CA ILE A 114 15.76 -2.78 -12.60
C ILE A 114 14.60 -3.78 -12.49
N SER A 115 14.28 -4.23 -11.29
CA SER A 115 13.18 -5.15 -11.01
C SER A 115 12.44 -4.77 -9.72
N VAL A 116 11.26 -5.34 -9.52
CA VAL A 116 10.51 -5.16 -8.27
C VAL A 116 11.22 -5.77 -7.06
N ASP A 117 12.06 -6.78 -7.28
CA ASP A 117 12.80 -7.45 -6.20
C ASP A 117 13.99 -6.61 -5.70
N GLU A 118 14.52 -5.75 -6.55
CA GLU A 118 15.57 -4.78 -6.20
C GLU A 118 14.97 -3.48 -5.63
N SER A 119 13.69 -3.25 -5.86
CA SER A 119 12.97 -2.09 -5.36
C SER A 119 12.54 -2.28 -3.91
N GLN A 120 12.55 -1.20 -3.14
CA GLN A 120 11.85 -1.21 -1.85
C GLN A 120 10.36 -1.51 -2.06
N TRP A 121 9.70 -1.93 -0.98
CA TRP A 121 8.29 -2.26 -1.08
C TRP A 121 7.48 -1.06 -1.55
N CYS A 122 6.80 -1.22 -2.67
CA CYS A 122 5.74 -0.34 -3.13
C CYS A 122 4.67 -1.18 -3.83
N SER A 123 3.42 -0.73 -3.79
CA SER A 123 2.30 -1.46 -4.39
C SER A 123 1.26 -0.53 -5.01
N GLY A 124 0.69 -0.99 -6.12
CA GLY A 124 -0.55 -0.48 -6.68
C GLY A 124 -1.72 -1.40 -6.36
N ALA A 125 -2.93 -1.00 -6.74
CA ALA A 125 -4.14 -1.77 -6.51
C ALA A 125 -5.15 -1.64 -7.66
N LEU A 126 -5.83 -2.76 -7.98
CA LEU A 126 -7.04 -2.77 -8.79
C LEU A 126 -8.23 -2.99 -7.86
N ILE A 127 -9.17 -2.07 -7.84
CA ILE A 127 -10.32 -2.03 -6.95
C ILE A 127 -11.56 -2.46 -7.73
N ASN A 128 -12.23 -3.51 -7.25
CA ASN A 128 -13.47 -4.07 -7.84
C ASN A 128 -13.38 -4.36 -9.34
N ARG A 129 -12.18 -4.58 -9.86
CA ARG A 129 -11.89 -4.71 -11.30
C ARG A 129 -12.40 -3.53 -12.15
N ARG A 130 -12.48 -2.34 -11.56
CA ARG A 130 -13.01 -1.13 -12.17
C ARG A 130 -12.05 0.03 -12.11
N VAL A 131 -11.34 0.19 -11.00
CA VAL A 131 -10.41 1.30 -10.80
C VAL A 131 -9.03 0.76 -10.53
N TRP A 132 -8.08 1.07 -11.40
CA TRP A 132 -6.68 0.75 -11.17
C TRP A 132 -5.92 1.99 -10.71
N ILE A 133 -5.09 1.83 -9.68
CA ILE A 133 -4.21 2.88 -9.12
C ILE A 133 -2.81 2.29 -9.07
N SER A 134 -1.86 2.93 -9.74
CA SER A 134 -0.47 2.44 -9.80
C SER A 134 0.24 2.43 -8.44
N GLY A 135 -0.15 3.31 -7.52
CA GLY A 135 0.77 3.74 -6.46
C GLY A 135 1.96 4.45 -7.07
N ASP A 136 2.96 4.80 -6.27
CA ASP A 136 4.20 5.37 -6.80
C ASP A 136 4.97 4.30 -7.57
N THR A 137 5.42 4.64 -8.78
CA THR A 137 6.08 3.65 -9.64
C THR A 137 6.91 4.31 -10.74
N MET A 138 8.06 3.72 -11.04
CA MET A 138 8.70 3.93 -12.33
C MET A 138 7.83 3.38 -13.45
N PHE A 139 8.10 3.78 -14.68
CA PHE A 139 7.37 3.29 -15.83
C PHE A 139 7.49 1.78 -16.00
N ASP A 140 6.35 1.13 -16.12
CA ASP A 140 6.19 -0.28 -16.48
C ASP A 140 4.94 -0.41 -17.37
N ALA A 141 5.13 -0.70 -18.65
CA ALA A 141 4.03 -0.79 -19.62
C ALA A 141 3.13 -2.01 -19.38
N ASP A 142 3.63 -3.08 -18.73
CA ASP A 142 2.86 -4.32 -18.55
C ASP A 142 1.59 -4.09 -17.72
N TYR A 143 1.69 -3.37 -16.61
CA TYR A 143 0.53 -3.16 -15.74
C TYR A 143 -0.58 -2.32 -16.38
N PRO A 144 -0.31 -1.14 -16.97
CA PRO A 144 -1.36 -0.40 -17.65
C PRO A 144 -2.01 -1.18 -18.79
N ILE A 145 -1.22 -1.88 -19.62
CA ILE A 145 -1.75 -2.69 -20.74
C ILE A 145 -2.60 -3.85 -20.22
N ARG A 146 -2.14 -4.54 -19.19
CA ARG A 146 -2.85 -5.68 -18.58
C ARG A 146 -4.17 -5.23 -17.96
N PHE A 147 -4.14 -4.21 -17.14
CA PHE A 147 -5.32 -3.76 -16.39
C PHE A 147 -6.28 -2.90 -17.21
N SER A 148 -5.87 -2.32 -18.34
CA SER A 148 -6.79 -1.64 -19.28
C SER A 148 -7.91 -2.55 -19.79
N LYS A 149 -7.70 -3.88 -19.79
CA LYS A 149 -8.73 -4.85 -20.17
C LYS A 149 -9.80 -5.09 -19.09
N MET A 150 -9.56 -4.63 -17.86
CA MET A 150 -10.42 -4.86 -16.70
C MET A 150 -10.88 -3.56 -16.04
N ALA A 151 -10.01 -2.55 -15.98
CA ALA A 151 -10.31 -1.29 -15.33
C ALA A 151 -11.11 -0.35 -16.24
N GLU A 152 -12.13 0.29 -15.70
CA GLU A 152 -12.88 1.36 -16.36
C GLU A 152 -12.13 2.69 -16.28
N VAL A 153 -11.38 2.90 -15.19
CA VAL A 153 -10.59 4.10 -14.92
C VAL A 153 -9.22 3.72 -14.37
N MET A 154 -8.19 4.42 -14.83
CA MET A 154 -6.81 4.19 -14.42
C MET A 154 -6.18 5.50 -13.93
N PHE A 155 -5.62 5.46 -12.72
CA PHE A 155 -4.81 6.53 -12.14
C PHE A 155 -3.36 6.09 -12.11
N HIS A 156 -2.51 6.77 -12.85
CA HIS A 156 -1.07 6.48 -12.92
C HIS A 156 -0.26 7.59 -12.26
N ASP A 157 0.71 7.20 -11.46
CA ASP A 157 1.76 8.08 -10.96
C ASP A 157 2.51 8.72 -12.12
N THR A 158 2.76 10.02 -12.06
CA THR A 158 3.30 10.76 -13.20
C THR A 158 4.13 11.95 -12.77
N GLN A 159 5.34 12.04 -13.30
CA GLN A 159 6.17 13.24 -13.26
C GLN A 159 6.30 13.89 -14.64
N LEU A 160 6.64 15.19 -14.65
CA LEU A 160 6.68 15.97 -15.91
C LEU A 160 8.06 15.92 -16.61
N PHE A 161 9.08 15.32 -16.01
CA PHE A 161 10.42 15.17 -16.56
C PHE A 161 10.81 13.71 -16.67
N TYR A 162 11.79 13.42 -17.52
CA TYR A 162 12.24 12.07 -17.77
C TYR A 162 13.24 11.59 -16.71
N GLY A 163 13.17 10.32 -16.34
CA GLY A 163 14.05 9.66 -15.37
C GLY A 163 13.63 9.86 -13.92
N GLY A 164 14.25 9.13 -13.01
CA GLY A 164 13.93 9.14 -11.58
C GLY A 164 13.03 7.96 -11.16
N VAL A 165 12.33 8.11 -10.04
CA VAL A 165 11.59 7.03 -9.37
C VAL A 165 10.10 7.00 -9.73
N HIS A 166 9.63 7.92 -10.56
CA HIS A 166 8.25 8.01 -11.04
C HIS A 166 8.19 7.88 -12.56
N ALA A 167 7.09 7.40 -13.09
CA ALA A 167 6.86 7.36 -14.53
C ALA A 167 6.79 8.78 -15.10
N SER A 168 7.48 9.05 -16.19
CA SER A 168 7.38 10.34 -16.87
C SER A 168 6.15 10.39 -17.77
N TYR A 169 5.64 11.60 -17.99
CA TYR A 169 4.57 11.84 -18.97
C TYR A 169 4.95 11.33 -20.36
N GLN A 170 6.23 11.50 -20.76
CA GLN A 170 6.72 11.05 -22.06
C GLN A 170 6.64 9.52 -22.20
N GLU A 171 7.00 8.77 -21.14
CA GLU A 171 6.89 7.31 -21.14
C GLU A 171 5.44 6.86 -21.18
N LEU A 172 4.57 7.46 -20.36
CA LEU A 172 3.14 7.14 -20.36
C LEU A 172 2.47 7.41 -21.70
N ASN A 173 2.90 8.43 -22.44
CA ASN A 173 2.39 8.75 -23.76
C ASN A 173 2.79 7.74 -24.86
N THR A 174 3.65 6.76 -24.54
CA THR A 174 3.95 5.62 -25.43
C THR A 174 2.96 4.46 -25.28
N LEU A 175 2.11 4.50 -24.26
CA LEU A 175 1.08 3.46 -24.09
C LEU A 175 0.03 3.52 -25.20
N PRO A 176 -0.52 2.38 -25.63
CA PRO A 176 -1.51 2.29 -26.70
C PRO A 176 -2.85 2.93 -26.33
#